data_6fbdc1875a019345f0c0797d91b71dfb
#
_entry.id   6fbdc1875a019345f0c0797d91b71dfb
#
_cell.length_a   1.000
_cell.length_b   1.000
_cell.length_c   1.000
_cell.angle_alpha   90.00
_cell.angle_beta   90.00
_cell.angle_gamma   90.00
#
_symmetry.space_group_name_H-M   'P 1'
#
loop_
_entity.id
_entity.type
_entity.pdbx_description
1 polymer ?
#
loop_
_entity_poly.entity_id
_entity_poly.type
_entity_poly.pdbx_seq_one_letter_code
_entity_poly.pdbx_strand_id
1 'polypeptide(L)'
;FEPFILISVITSAALIPILLTKRKPPTFRKIESMSLQEVYISSPFGMVSSFFYGTIQSALFTLLAVYAVGMNFSIFQISVVTFLLAISGAISQWPIGKLSDIYDRRKVIISVSFAAAFFALCAIFASGTMYYDGVLGSSKLWFYIFLILFSFCSLPMFAIIFAHTNDFIPKEKFVAAGASLQFAFGLGAISGPFLCSLFMNIIGSNGYFIFLIFFHSL
;
A
#
# COMPACT_ATOMS: atom_id res chain seq x y z
N PHE A 1 -10.65 13.65 -21.87
CA PHE A 1 -11.89 12.93 -21.51
C PHE A 1 -11.80 11.42 -21.76
N GLU A 2 -11.06 10.97 -22.80
CA GLU A 2 -10.97 9.56 -23.19
C GLU A 2 -10.55 8.60 -22.04
N PRO A 3 -9.54 8.89 -21.20
CA PRO A 3 -9.18 7.99 -20.09
C PRO A 3 -10.30 7.80 -19.08
N PHE A 4 -11.07 8.84 -18.79
CA PHE A 4 -12.19 8.75 -17.84
C PHE A 4 -13.35 7.91 -18.40
N ILE A 5 -13.63 8.02 -19.71
CA ILE A 5 -14.61 7.17 -20.38
C ILE A 5 -14.17 5.71 -20.33
N LEU A 6 -12.90 5.42 -20.62
CA LEU A 6 -12.35 4.07 -20.58
C LEU A 6 -12.47 3.45 -19.18
N ILE A 7 -12.09 4.20 -18.13
CA ILE A 7 -12.20 3.75 -16.75
C ILE A 7 -13.68 3.46 -16.41
N SER A 8 -14.60 4.34 -16.79
CA SER A 8 -16.04 4.16 -16.54
C SER A 8 -16.58 2.90 -17.22
N VAL A 9 -16.21 2.67 -18.48
CA VAL A 9 -16.62 1.47 -19.23
C VAL A 9 -16.05 0.20 -18.60
N ILE A 10 -14.76 0.16 -18.25
CA ILE A 10 -14.12 -1.00 -17.63
C ILE A 10 -14.75 -1.29 -16.27
N THR A 11 -14.99 -0.26 -15.46
CA THR A 11 -15.61 -0.42 -14.14
C THR A 11 -17.05 -0.94 -14.25
N SER A 12 -17.80 -0.47 -15.23
CA SER A 12 -19.17 -0.97 -15.50
C SER A 12 -19.13 -2.41 -16.04
N ALA A 13 -18.18 -2.73 -16.91
CA ALA A 13 -18.00 -4.09 -17.42
C ALA A 13 -17.63 -5.11 -16.31
N ALA A 14 -16.94 -4.68 -15.26
CA ALA A 14 -16.61 -5.53 -14.11
C ALA A 14 -17.85 -6.03 -13.34
N LEU A 15 -19.02 -5.41 -13.50
CA LEU A 15 -20.28 -5.87 -12.92
C LEU A 15 -20.92 -7.03 -13.71
N ILE A 16 -20.55 -7.23 -14.98
CA ILE A 16 -21.15 -8.24 -15.86
C ILE A 16 -21.05 -9.66 -15.26
N PRO A 17 -19.89 -10.14 -14.77
CA PRO A 17 -19.80 -11.48 -14.19
C PRO A 17 -20.72 -11.68 -12.98
N ILE A 18 -20.91 -10.62 -12.18
CA ILE A 18 -21.78 -10.63 -11.00
C ILE A 18 -23.25 -10.73 -11.43
N LEU A 19 -23.66 -9.94 -12.42
CA LEU A 19 -25.04 -9.92 -12.95
C LEU A 19 -25.40 -11.21 -13.66
N LEU A 20 -24.43 -11.89 -14.30
CA LEU A 20 -24.63 -13.17 -14.96
C LEU A 20 -24.65 -14.36 -13.99
N THR A 21 -24.33 -14.17 -12.73
CA THR A 21 -24.31 -15.23 -11.72
C THR A 21 -25.73 -15.62 -11.34
N LYS A 22 -26.10 -16.89 -11.59
CA LYS A 22 -27.41 -17.48 -11.21
C LYS A 22 -27.49 -17.92 -9.74
N ARG A 23 -26.45 -17.68 -8.94
CA ARG A 23 -26.45 -18.05 -7.51
C ARG A 23 -27.43 -17.16 -6.73
N LYS A 24 -28.17 -17.77 -5.82
CA LYS A 24 -29.01 -17.01 -4.89
C LYS A 24 -28.14 -16.04 -4.08
N PRO A 25 -28.59 -14.79 -3.87
CA PRO A 25 -27.87 -13.86 -3.02
C PRO A 25 -27.73 -14.45 -1.61
N PRO A 26 -26.63 -14.18 -0.91
CA PRO A 26 -26.45 -14.63 0.47
C PRO A 26 -27.58 -14.04 1.33
N THR A 27 -28.12 -14.88 2.22
CA THR A 27 -29.09 -14.40 3.21
C THR A 27 -28.39 -13.40 4.14
N PHE A 28 -28.97 -12.21 4.27
CA PHE A 28 -28.44 -11.22 5.21
C PHE A 28 -28.58 -11.77 6.63
N ARG A 29 -27.46 -12.19 7.22
CA ARG A 29 -27.41 -12.43 8.65
C ARG A 29 -27.33 -11.07 9.35
N LYS A 30 -27.93 -11.00 10.56
CA LYS A 30 -27.80 -9.81 11.40
C LYS A 30 -26.31 -9.54 11.63
N ILE A 31 -25.81 -8.43 11.13
CA ILE A 31 -24.43 -8.02 11.36
C ILE A 31 -24.33 -7.63 12.83
N GLU A 32 -23.50 -8.33 13.58
CA GLU A 32 -23.21 -7.94 14.95
C GLU A 32 -22.27 -6.74 14.93
N SER A 33 -22.62 -5.71 15.65
CA SER A 33 -21.77 -4.53 15.82
C SER A 33 -20.55 -4.88 16.71
N MET A 34 -19.46 -4.23 16.45
CA MET A 34 -18.24 -4.31 17.25
C MET A 34 -17.65 -2.91 17.36
N SER A 35 -17.35 -2.48 18.59
CA SER A 35 -16.76 -1.16 18.80
C SER A 35 -15.28 -1.14 18.40
N LEU A 36 -14.73 0.05 18.13
CA LEU A 36 -13.29 0.24 17.86
C LEU A 36 -12.43 -0.33 19.00
N GLN A 37 -12.87 -0.14 20.24
CA GLN A 37 -12.15 -0.63 21.41
C GLN A 37 -12.12 -2.16 21.47
N GLU A 38 -13.24 -2.82 21.15
CA GLU A 38 -13.30 -4.29 21.11
C GLU A 38 -12.37 -4.87 20.02
N VAL A 39 -12.31 -4.24 18.84
CA VAL A 39 -11.38 -4.65 17.79
C VAL A 39 -9.93 -4.45 18.20
N TYR A 40 -9.63 -3.31 18.85
CA TYR A 40 -8.29 -3.04 19.37
C TYR A 40 -7.88 -4.05 20.46
N ILE A 41 -8.77 -4.41 21.39
CA ILE A 41 -8.48 -5.42 22.41
C ILE A 41 -8.26 -6.81 21.79
N SER A 42 -9.07 -7.16 20.77
CA SER A 42 -8.97 -8.47 20.09
C SER A 42 -7.72 -8.59 19.19
N SER A 43 -7.35 -7.53 18.51
CA SER A 43 -6.20 -7.49 17.60
C SER A 43 -5.50 -6.13 17.62
N PRO A 44 -4.74 -5.82 18.69
CA PRO A 44 -4.03 -4.54 18.81
C PRO A 44 -3.00 -4.37 17.68
N PHE A 45 -2.29 -5.44 17.32
CA PHE A 45 -1.35 -5.43 16.21
C PHE A 45 -2.03 -5.07 14.89
N GLY A 46 -3.20 -5.65 14.58
CA GLY A 46 -3.95 -5.34 13.37
C GLY A 46 -4.40 -3.89 13.29
N MET A 47 -4.92 -3.32 14.38
CA MET A 47 -5.37 -1.92 14.43
C MET A 47 -4.22 -0.93 14.26
N VAL A 48 -3.11 -1.15 14.97
CA VAL A 48 -1.92 -0.28 14.89
C VAL A 48 -1.27 -0.38 13.52
N SER A 49 -1.11 -1.60 12.99
CA SER A 49 -0.56 -1.80 11.65
C SER A 49 -1.45 -1.18 10.56
N SER A 50 -2.79 -1.21 10.72
CA SER A 50 -3.71 -0.57 9.79
C SER A 50 -3.53 0.95 9.75
N PHE A 51 -3.34 1.58 10.91
CA PHE A 51 -3.04 3.01 11.00
C PHE A 51 -1.72 3.37 10.31
N PHE A 52 -0.63 2.68 10.64
CA PHE A 52 0.67 2.95 10.01
C PHE A 52 0.67 2.65 8.52
N TYR A 53 -0.02 1.59 8.10
CA TYR A 53 -0.17 1.30 6.68
C TYR A 53 -0.95 2.39 5.94
N GLY A 54 -2.02 2.93 6.52
CA GLY A 54 -2.74 4.09 5.98
C GLY A 54 -1.82 5.31 5.82
N THR A 55 -0.97 5.57 6.82
CA THR A 55 0.04 6.63 6.80
C THR A 55 1.03 6.46 5.64
N ILE A 56 1.54 5.24 5.46
CA ILE A 56 2.47 4.89 4.38
C ILE A 56 1.80 5.02 3.01
N GLN A 57 0.67 4.36 2.82
CA GLN A 57 0.03 4.25 1.51
C GLN A 57 -0.46 5.59 0.98
N SER A 58 -1.04 6.42 1.84
CA SER A 58 -1.49 7.75 1.43
C SER A 58 -0.33 8.65 1.02
N ALA A 59 0.76 8.66 1.78
CA ALA A 59 1.97 9.41 1.43
C ALA A 59 2.60 8.87 0.14
N LEU A 60 2.67 7.53 -0.01
CA LEU A 60 3.21 6.87 -1.19
C LEU A 60 2.56 7.39 -2.48
N PHE A 61 1.24 7.38 -2.54
CA PHE A 61 0.53 7.78 -3.77
C PHE A 61 0.40 9.29 -3.93
N THR A 62 0.25 10.05 -2.84
CA THR A 62 0.05 11.51 -2.93
C THR A 62 1.34 12.25 -3.25
N LEU A 63 2.47 11.86 -2.64
CA LEU A 63 3.72 12.59 -2.75
C LEU A 63 4.72 12.00 -3.75
N LEU A 64 4.41 10.86 -4.36
CA LEU A 64 5.24 10.25 -5.40
C LEU A 64 5.50 11.22 -6.56
N ALA A 65 4.45 11.89 -7.04
CA ALA A 65 4.59 12.85 -8.13
C ALA A 65 5.45 14.06 -7.73
N VAL A 66 5.30 14.55 -6.49
CA VAL A 66 6.12 15.66 -5.95
C VAL A 66 7.58 15.24 -5.86
N TYR A 67 7.86 14.04 -5.35
CA TYR A 67 9.20 13.46 -5.33
C TYR A 67 9.80 13.38 -6.73
N ALA A 68 9.06 12.82 -7.69
CA ALA A 68 9.52 12.60 -9.05
C ALA A 68 9.79 13.92 -9.80
N VAL A 69 8.96 14.95 -9.59
CA VAL A 69 9.21 16.31 -10.10
C VAL A 69 10.49 16.89 -9.49
N GLY A 70 10.69 16.73 -8.18
CA GLY A 70 11.92 17.15 -7.51
C GLY A 70 13.19 16.45 -8.05
N MET A 71 13.05 15.26 -8.63
CA MET A 71 14.11 14.51 -9.29
C MET A 71 14.20 14.78 -10.81
N ASN A 72 13.53 15.82 -11.31
CA ASN A 72 13.47 16.20 -12.73
C ASN A 72 12.94 15.09 -13.66
N PHE A 73 12.00 14.27 -13.19
CA PHE A 73 11.33 13.28 -14.03
C PHE A 73 10.33 13.96 -14.97
N SER A 74 10.31 13.53 -16.23
CA SER A 74 9.26 13.95 -17.16
C SER A 74 7.90 13.37 -16.77
N ILE A 75 6.81 13.98 -17.25
CA ILE A 75 5.43 13.49 -17.02
C ILE A 75 5.29 12.02 -17.44
N PHE A 76 5.91 11.61 -18.56
CA PHE A 76 5.93 10.23 -19.02
C PHE A 76 6.60 9.30 -18.00
N GLN A 77 7.76 9.69 -17.47
CA GLN A 77 8.47 8.91 -16.44
C GLN A 77 7.68 8.78 -15.14
N ILE A 78 6.98 9.84 -14.72
CA ILE A 78 6.08 9.80 -13.56
C ILE A 78 4.95 8.80 -13.78
N SER A 79 4.35 8.80 -14.97
CA SER A 79 3.30 7.83 -15.34
C SER A 79 3.83 6.38 -15.33
N VAL A 80 5.04 6.15 -15.86
CA VAL A 80 5.70 4.84 -15.84
C VAL A 80 5.95 4.37 -14.39
N VAL A 81 6.49 5.24 -13.54
CA VAL A 81 6.73 4.93 -12.11
C VAL A 81 5.43 4.54 -11.42
N THR A 82 4.36 5.33 -11.59
CA THR A 82 3.06 5.07 -10.98
C THR A 82 2.47 3.74 -11.48
N PHE A 83 2.59 3.48 -12.79
CA PHE A 83 2.14 2.22 -13.39
C PHE A 83 2.91 1.02 -12.83
N LEU A 84 4.24 1.10 -12.74
CA LEU A 84 5.08 0.04 -12.22
C LEU A 84 4.77 -0.27 -10.75
N LEU A 85 4.51 0.75 -9.93
CA LEU A 85 4.03 0.57 -8.56
C LEU A 85 2.72 -0.21 -8.52
N ALA A 86 1.73 0.24 -9.30
CA ALA A 86 0.40 -0.36 -9.29
C ALA A 86 0.42 -1.82 -9.76
N ILE A 87 1.09 -2.11 -10.88
CA ILE A 87 1.15 -3.47 -11.45
C ILE A 87 1.93 -4.42 -10.55
N SER A 88 3.05 -3.97 -9.98
CA SER A 88 3.83 -4.75 -9.02
C SER A 88 3.01 -5.11 -7.78
N GLY A 89 2.30 -4.15 -7.22
CA GLY A 89 1.40 -4.37 -6.09
C GLY A 89 0.26 -5.34 -6.41
N ALA A 90 -0.32 -5.23 -7.62
CA ALA A 90 -1.38 -6.16 -8.04
C ALA A 90 -0.85 -7.61 -8.19
N ILE A 91 0.32 -7.78 -8.82
CA ILE A 91 0.96 -9.09 -9.00
C ILE A 91 1.35 -9.70 -7.64
N SER A 92 1.84 -8.89 -6.71
CA SER A 92 2.34 -9.35 -5.42
C SER A 92 1.26 -9.87 -4.47
N GLN A 93 -0.01 -9.47 -4.67
CA GLN A 93 -1.10 -9.89 -3.79
C GLN A 93 -1.24 -11.41 -3.71
N TRP A 94 -1.11 -12.11 -4.84
CA TRP A 94 -1.24 -13.56 -4.85
C TRP A 94 -0.07 -14.28 -4.14
N PRO A 95 1.23 -14.06 -4.47
CA PRO A 95 2.32 -14.77 -3.81
C PRO A 95 2.47 -14.39 -2.34
N ILE A 96 2.33 -13.12 -1.98
CA ILE A 96 2.44 -12.67 -0.58
C ILE A 96 1.21 -13.11 0.23
N GLY A 97 0.01 -13.08 -0.36
CA GLY A 97 -1.19 -13.64 0.26
C GLY A 97 -1.03 -15.12 0.56
N LYS A 98 -0.56 -15.92 -0.42
CA LYS A 98 -0.29 -17.34 -0.22
C LYS A 98 0.78 -17.58 0.85
N LEU A 99 1.82 -16.75 0.91
CA LEU A 99 2.84 -16.83 1.95
C LEU A 99 2.22 -16.63 3.34
N SER A 100 1.31 -15.67 3.49
CA SER A 100 0.61 -15.40 4.75
C SER A 100 -0.40 -16.47 5.15
N ASP A 101 -0.84 -17.31 4.21
CA ASP A 101 -1.70 -18.44 4.53
C ASP A 101 -0.90 -19.69 4.97
N ILE A 102 0.38 -19.78 4.62
CA ILE A 102 1.28 -20.89 4.98
C ILE A 102 2.02 -20.61 6.30
N TYR A 103 2.46 -19.36 6.47
CA TYR A 103 3.24 -18.92 7.63
C TYR A 103 2.42 -18.04 8.55
N ASP A 104 2.90 -17.84 9.78
CA ASP A 104 2.33 -16.89 10.73
C ASP A 104 2.21 -15.49 10.09
N ARG A 105 0.96 -14.98 9.96
CA ARG A 105 0.65 -13.71 9.29
C ARG A 105 1.42 -12.54 9.87
N ARG A 106 1.59 -12.50 11.20
CA ARG A 106 2.35 -11.45 11.88
C ARG A 106 3.82 -11.44 11.44
N LYS A 107 4.43 -12.64 11.36
CA LYS A 107 5.82 -12.76 10.89
C LYS A 107 5.95 -12.34 9.42
N VAL A 108 4.98 -12.68 8.58
CA VAL A 108 4.97 -12.27 7.17
C VAL A 108 4.84 -10.75 7.07
N ILE A 109 3.92 -10.10 7.80
CA ILE A 109 3.77 -8.63 7.82
C ILE A 109 5.10 -7.97 8.19
N ILE A 110 5.74 -8.42 9.28
CA ILE A 110 7.01 -7.88 9.74
C ILE A 110 8.11 -8.08 8.68
N SER A 111 8.21 -9.28 8.11
CA SER A 111 9.24 -9.59 7.10
C SER A 111 9.09 -8.76 5.82
N VAL A 112 7.86 -8.61 5.29
CA VAL A 112 7.63 -7.81 4.08
C VAL A 112 7.77 -6.33 4.35
N SER A 113 7.47 -5.86 5.59
CA SER A 113 7.70 -4.48 6.01
C SER A 113 9.18 -4.14 6.02
N PHE A 114 10.01 -4.96 6.65
CA PHE A 114 11.47 -4.78 6.62
C PHE A 114 12.05 -4.90 5.20
N ALA A 115 11.55 -5.82 4.38
CA ALA A 115 11.96 -5.93 2.99
C ALA A 115 11.60 -4.66 2.20
N ALA A 116 10.41 -4.09 2.41
CA ALA A 116 10.01 -2.83 1.80
C ALA A 116 10.94 -1.69 2.25
N ALA A 117 11.23 -1.57 3.55
CA ALA A 117 12.17 -0.57 4.07
C ALA A 117 13.56 -0.72 3.44
N PHE A 118 14.06 -1.95 3.29
CA PHE A 118 15.34 -2.23 2.64
C PHE A 118 15.34 -1.81 1.15
N PHE A 119 14.29 -2.15 0.39
CA PHE A 119 14.23 -1.74 -1.02
C PHE A 119 14.01 -0.23 -1.19
N ALA A 120 13.32 0.42 -0.27
CA ALA A 120 13.24 1.89 -0.23
C ALA A 120 14.62 2.53 0.01
N LEU A 121 15.44 1.94 0.89
CA LEU A 121 16.82 2.37 1.10
C LEU A 121 17.66 2.20 -0.17
N CYS A 122 17.56 1.05 -0.84
CA CYS A 122 18.23 0.81 -2.12
C CYS A 122 17.80 1.82 -3.19
N ALA A 123 16.50 2.21 -3.21
CA ALA A 123 16.00 3.23 -4.13
C ALA A 123 16.63 4.60 -3.88
N ILE A 124 16.91 4.99 -2.62
CA ILE A 124 17.65 6.23 -2.31
C ILE A 124 19.04 6.19 -2.92
N PHE A 125 19.79 5.11 -2.71
CA PHE A 125 21.14 4.98 -3.29
C PHE A 125 21.10 5.03 -4.82
N ALA A 126 20.18 4.33 -5.45
CA ALA A 126 20.01 4.36 -6.90
C ALA A 126 19.62 5.78 -7.40
N SER A 127 18.79 6.53 -6.66
CA SER A 127 18.42 7.90 -7.02
C SER A 127 19.58 8.88 -6.87
N GLY A 128 20.44 8.70 -5.87
CA GLY A 128 21.64 9.50 -5.66
C GLY A 128 22.64 9.37 -6.82
N THR A 129 22.82 8.18 -7.37
CA THR A 129 23.70 7.95 -8.53
C THR A 129 23.16 8.53 -9.82
N MET A 130 21.82 8.69 -9.96
CA MET A 130 21.22 9.35 -11.14
C MET A 130 21.68 10.80 -11.33
N TYR A 131 22.01 11.47 -10.25
CA TYR A 131 22.46 12.88 -10.31
C TYR A 131 23.82 13.02 -11.01
N TYR A 132 24.67 11.97 -10.96
CA TYR A 132 25.99 11.97 -11.55
C TYR A 132 26.06 11.38 -12.96
N ASP A 133 25.14 10.46 -13.33
CA ASP A 133 25.25 9.67 -14.57
C ASP A 133 24.50 10.26 -15.78
N GLY A 134 23.81 11.38 -15.67
CA GLY A 134 23.05 11.99 -16.77
C GLY A 134 21.81 11.19 -17.20
N VAL A 135 21.15 11.62 -18.28
CA VAL A 135 19.78 11.22 -18.69
C VAL A 135 19.63 9.75 -19.10
N LEU A 136 20.70 8.98 -19.29
CA LEU A 136 20.66 7.62 -19.85
C LEU A 136 21.42 6.55 -19.04
N GLY A 137 21.83 6.86 -17.80
CA GLY A 137 22.65 5.94 -16.99
C GLY A 137 21.88 4.70 -16.49
N SER A 138 22.62 3.62 -16.26
CA SER A 138 22.16 2.35 -15.67
C SER A 138 21.49 2.53 -14.30
N SER A 139 21.74 3.62 -13.61
CA SER A 139 21.15 4.01 -12.33
C SER A 139 19.64 4.16 -12.34
N LYS A 140 19.04 4.64 -13.45
CA LYS A 140 17.57 4.72 -13.58
C LYS A 140 16.90 3.34 -13.60
N LEU A 141 17.53 2.37 -14.24
CA LEU A 141 17.02 1.00 -14.25
C LEU A 141 17.00 0.40 -12.84
N TRP A 142 18.06 0.59 -12.07
CA TRP A 142 18.12 0.12 -10.68
C TRP A 142 17.08 0.79 -9.79
N PHE A 143 16.85 2.09 -9.97
CA PHE A 143 15.79 2.80 -9.27
C PHE A 143 14.41 2.18 -9.54
N TYR A 144 14.06 1.92 -10.81
CA TYR A 144 12.79 1.27 -11.16
C TYR A 144 12.69 -0.14 -10.58
N ILE A 145 13.78 -0.93 -10.61
CA ILE A 145 13.81 -2.28 -10.03
C ILE A 145 13.54 -2.21 -8.52
N PHE A 146 14.23 -1.35 -7.79
CA PHE A 146 14.03 -1.24 -6.34
C PHE A 146 12.64 -0.70 -5.99
N LEU A 147 12.09 0.18 -6.80
CA LEU A 147 10.74 0.68 -6.62
C LEU A 147 9.68 -0.43 -6.83
N ILE A 148 9.87 -1.28 -7.85
CA ILE A 148 9.03 -2.46 -8.09
C ILE A 148 9.10 -3.42 -6.89
N LEU A 149 10.29 -3.73 -6.40
CA LEU A 149 10.49 -4.61 -5.26
C LEU A 149 9.91 -4.03 -3.96
N PHE A 150 10.07 -2.72 -3.74
CA PHE A 150 9.43 -2.00 -2.66
C PHE A 150 7.91 -2.15 -2.70
N SER A 151 7.31 -1.84 -3.85
CA SER A 151 5.86 -1.94 -4.05
C SER A 151 5.36 -3.37 -3.92
N PHE A 152 6.12 -4.34 -4.43
CA PHE A 152 5.81 -5.77 -4.31
C PHE A 152 5.67 -6.20 -2.84
N CYS A 153 6.51 -5.68 -1.96
CA CYS A 153 6.44 -5.95 -0.53
C CYS A 153 5.38 -5.09 0.17
N SER A 154 5.29 -3.81 -0.15
CA SER A 154 4.47 -2.85 0.59
C SER A 154 2.97 -2.98 0.30
N LEU A 155 2.55 -3.03 -0.97
CA LEU A 155 1.13 -2.87 -1.31
C LEU A 155 0.19 -4.01 -0.86
N PRO A 156 0.59 -5.29 -0.77
CA PRO A 156 -0.30 -6.35 -0.29
C PRO A 156 -0.54 -6.35 1.22
N MET A 157 0.20 -5.52 1.99
CA MET A 157 0.18 -5.57 3.45
C MET A 157 -1.21 -5.37 4.05
N PHE A 158 -2.05 -4.48 3.50
CA PHE A 158 -3.38 -4.24 4.07
C PHE A 158 -4.26 -5.49 4.05
N ALA A 159 -4.20 -6.27 2.98
CA ALA A 159 -4.95 -7.52 2.88
C ALA A 159 -4.52 -8.54 3.95
N ILE A 160 -3.21 -8.59 4.25
CA ILE A 160 -2.67 -9.49 5.28
C ILE A 160 -3.01 -8.99 6.68
N ILE A 161 -2.93 -7.68 6.93
CA ILE A 161 -3.35 -7.06 8.20
C ILE A 161 -4.83 -7.35 8.46
N PHE A 162 -5.66 -7.23 7.43
CA PHE A 162 -7.08 -7.54 7.51
C PHE A 162 -7.31 -9.03 7.83
N ALA A 163 -6.62 -9.93 7.12
CA ALA A 163 -6.69 -11.36 7.37
C ALA A 163 -6.19 -11.72 8.78
N HIS A 164 -5.07 -11.14 9.23
CA HIS A 164 -4.55 -11.32 10.59
C HIS A 164 -5.58 -10.91 11.65
N THR A 165 -6.22 -9.76 11.49
CA THR A 165 -7.24 -9.31 12.45
C THR A 165 -8.41 -10.28 12.50
N ASN A 166 -8.86 -10.79 11.36
CA ASN A 166 -9.97 -11.73 11.28
C ASN A 166 -9.66 -13.09 11.93
N ASP A 167 -8.39 -13.48 12.11
CA ASP A 167 -8.01 -14.70 12.83
C ASP A 167 -8.39 -14.64 14.32
N PHE A 168 -8.58 -13.42 14.89
CA PHE A 168 -8.91 -13.20 16.30
C PHE A 168 -10.37 -12.78 16.52
N ILE A 169 -11.19 -12.74 15.49
CA ILE A 169 -12.55 -12.20 15.54
C ILE A 169 -13.56 -13.25 15.04
N PRO A 170 -14.73 -13.39 15.69
CA PRO A 170 -15.80 -14.26 15.19
C PRO A 170 -16.28 -13.83 13.80
N LYS A 171 -16.64 -14.80 12.95
CA LYS A 171 -17.04 -14.56 11.56
C LYS A 171 -18.22 -13.60 11.40
N GLU A 172 -19.14 -13.62 12.36
CA GLU A 172 -20.33 -12.76 12.41
C GLU A 172 -19.98 -11.28 12.56
N LYS A 173 -18.78 -10.97 13.07
CA LYS A 173 -18.26 -9.62 13.33
C LYS A 173 -17.23 -9.13 12.30
N PHE A 174 -16.89 -9.92 11.28
CA PHE A 174 -15.86 -9.56 10.28
C PHE A 174 -16.13 -8.22 9.59
N VAL A 175 -17.39 -7.93 9.27
CA VAL A 175 -17.78 -6.68 8.61
C VAL A 175 -17.52 -5.47 9.52
N ALA A 176 -17.90 -5.59 10.80
CA ALA A 176 -17.68 -4.53 11.79
C ALA A 176 -16.19 -4.32 12.07
N ALA A 177 -15.42 -5.40 12.19
CA ALA A 177 -13.97 -5.33 12.34
C ALA A 177 -13.30 -4.68 11.14
N GLY A 178 -13.73 -5.03 9.91
CA GLY A 178 -13.25 -4.40 8.69
C GLY A 178 -13.51 -2.90 8.64
N ALA A 179 -14.68 -2.45 9.08
CA ALA A 179 -14.99 -1.02 9.20
C ALA A 179 -14.06 -0.31 10.19
N SER A 180 -13.74 -0.95 11.32
CA SER A 180 -12.81 -0.41 12.33
C SER A 180 -11.37 -0.32 11.81
N LEU A 181 -10.89 -1.34 11.09
CA LEU A 181 -9.59 -1.31 10.43
C LEU A 181 -9.52 -0.21 9.37
N GLN A 182 -10.57 -0.08 8.56
CA GLN A 182 -10.64 0.95 7.53
C GLN A 182 -10.67 2.36 8.15
N PHE A 183 -11.31 2.52 9.31
CA PHE A 183 -11.30 3.78 10.06
C PHE A 183 -9.89 4.10 10.58
N ALA A 184 -9.18 3.13 11.18
CA ALA A 184 -7.80 3.30 11.61
C ALA A 184 -6.86 3.65 10.43
N PHE A 185 -7.03 2.95 9.30
CA PHE A 185 -6.35 3.25 8.04
C PHE A 185 -6.62 4.70 7.59
N GLY A 186 -7.89 5.15 7.62
CA GLY A 186 -8.28 6.50 7.24
C GLY A 186 -7.62 7.58 8.10
N LEU A 187 -7.53 7.38 9.41
CA LEU A 187 -6.81 8.28 10.32
C LEU A 187 -5.32 8.36 9.95
N GLY A 188 -4.70 7.22 9.67
CA GLY A 188 -3.33 7.17 9.15
C GLY A 188 -3.20 7.89 7.81
N ALA A 189 -4.15 7.70 6.91
CA ALA A 189 -4.14 8.31 5.58
C ALA A 189 -4.22 9.85 5.62
N ILE A 190 -4.90 10.41 6.60
CA ILE A 190 -4.93 11.87 6.82
C ILE A 190 -3.55 12.39 7.25
N SER A 191 -2.87 11.68 8.13
CA SER A 191 -1.58 12.10 8.69
C SER A 191 -0.40 11.90 7.73
N GLY A 192 -0.48 10.89 6.85
CA GLY A 192 0.64 10.45 6.01
C GLY A 192 1.25 11.52 5.13
N PRO A 193 0.49 12.19 4.24
CA PRO A 193 1.03 13.22 3.36
C PRO A 193 1.62 14.40 4.12
N PHE A 194 0.99 14.78 5.23
CA PHE A 194 1.50 15.86 6.08
C PHE A 194 2.86 15.51 6.69
N LEU A 195 2.97 14.34 7.33
CA LEU A 195 4.21 13.88 7.94
C LEU A 195 5.32 13.69 6.90
N CYS A 196 5.00 13.08 5.76
CA CYS A 196 5.96 12.87 4.69
C CYS A 196 6.45 14.22 4.10
N SER A 197 5.55 15.20 3.97
CA SER A 197 5.91 16.56 3.55
C SER A 197 6.90 17.21 4.53
N LEU A 198 6.78 17.00 5.85
CA LEU A 198 7.74 17.47 6.84
C LEU A 198 9.12 16.83 6.63
N PHE A 199 9.18 15.51 6.40
CA PHE A 199 10.43 14.82 6.08
C PHE A 199 11.08 15.41 4.81
N MET A 200 10.29 15.63 3.77
CA MET A 200 10.79 16.22 2.52
C MET A 200 11.25 17.66 2.71
N ASN A 201 10.61 18.45 3.56
CA ASN A 201 11.00 19.82 3.84
C ASN A 201 12.34 19.90 4.60
N ILE A 202 12.59 18.98 5.52
CA ILE A 202 13.81 18.95 6.35
C ILE A 202 14.99 18.32 5.60
N ILE A 203 14.75 17.23 4.85
CA ILE A 203 15.81 16.37 4.27
C ILE A 203 15.94 16.57 2.75
N GLY A 204 15.00 17.30 2.14
CA GLY A 204 14.89 17.39 0.67
C GLY A 204 14.13 16.22 0.06
N SER A 205 14.23 16.04 -1.26
CA SER A 205 13.46 15.00 -1.99
C SER A 205 13.62 13.60 -1.42
N ASN A 206 14.80 13.24 -0.91
CA ASN A 206 15.06 11.94 -0.30
C ASN A 206 14.25 11.71 1.00
N GLY A 207 13.74 12.77 1.62
CA GLY A 207 12.84 12.68 2.77
C GLY A 207 11.61 11.81 2.50
N TYR A 208 11.17 11.72 1.24
CA TYR A 208 10.09 10.83 0.82
C TYR A 208 10.38 9.36 1.13
N PHE A 209 11.51 8.83 0.68
CA PHE A 209 11.87 7.44 0.97
C PHE A 209 12.28 7.23 2.43
N ILE A 210 12.94 8.21 3.07
CA ILE A 210 13.30 8.13 4.49
C ILE A 210 12.03 8.01 5.35
N PHE A 211 10.98 8.74 5.01
CA PHE A 211 9.67 8.60 5.63
C PHE A 211 9.12 7.17 5.45
N LEU A 212 9.14 6.63 4.23
CA LEU A 212 8.66 5.28 3.96
C LEU A 212 9.46 4.22 4.74
N ILE A 213 10.80 4.36 4.82
CA ILE A 213 11.68 3.48 5.60
C ILE A 213 11.30 3.54 7.08
N PHE A 214 11.17 4.74 7.62
CA PHE A 214 10.83 4.94 9.03
C PHE A 214 9.53 4.25 9.41
N PHE A 215 8.46 4.51 8.66
CA PHE A 215 7.15 3.95 8.97
C PHE A 215 7.02 2.45 8.67
N HIS A 216 7.80 1.90 7.75
CA HIS A 216 7.89 0.44 7.55
C HIS A 216 8.72 -0.26 8.63
N SER A 217 9.55 0.46 9.38
CA SER A 217 10.39 -0.09 10.45
C SER A 217 9.70 -0.08 11.82
N LEU A 218 8.57 0.63 11.96
CA LEU A 218 7.74 0.66 13.16
C LEU A 218 6.79 -0.53 13.23
#